data_aad8be2ae3da33221568c139d2a12e45
#
_entry.id   aad8be2ae3da33221568c139d2a12e45
#
_cell.length_a   1.000
_cell.length_b   1.000
_cell.length_c   1.000
_cell.angle_alpha   90.00
_cell.angle_beta   90.00
_cell.angle_gamma   90.00
#
_symmetry.space_group_name_H-M   'P 1'
#
loop_
_entity.id
_entity.type
_entity.pdbx_description
1 polymer ?
#
loop_
_entity_poly.entity_id
_entity_poly.type
_entity_poly.pdbx_seq_one_letter_code
_entity_poly.pdbx_strand_id
1 'polypeptide(L)'
;DPHWSALTPMHPLRCWRLIEPVEGAAFTTAQLRIDERVLHYLAGINYLDPRLQPMLRPMLVAPLMAPGHQALCSRIAAALETPQSRPRPVQLSGDDPHAQQDIAAQVAAQWGMQLHAIASDDIPASLQEAEALAVLWQREAALIDSALLVDCAEAAVSAQTRRFIERIGGLVFVAAREAADLQRGSLCFAVDKPERLDQQRLWTQALGARAARCNGALDSVAAQFRLSARTIAAT
;
A
#
# COMPACT_ATOMS: atom_id res chain seq x y z
N ASP A 1 -9.58 -33.79 -22.90
CA ASP A 1 -8.45 -33.23 -23.69
C ASP A 1 -7.96 -31.96 -22.98
N PRO A 2 -6.63 -31.81 -22.84
CA PRO A 2 -6.09 -30.62 -22.25
C PRO A 2 -6.46 -29.39 -23.12
N HIS A 3 -7.11 -28.41 -22.52
CA HIS A 3 -7.46 -27.18 -23.21
C HIS A 3 -6.18 -26.34 -23.35
N TRP A 4 -5.48 -26.43 -24.48
CA TRP A 4 -4.24 -25.71 -24.76
C TRP A 4 -4.37 -24.19 -24.52
N SER A 5 -5.59 -23.63 -24.72
CA SER A 5 -5.83 -22.23 -24.42
C SER A 5 -5.56 -21.86 -22.96
N ALA A 6 -5.81 -22.76 -22.00
CA ALA A 6 -5.56 -22.53 -20.58
C ALA A 6 -4.07 -22.40 -20.25
N LEU A 7 -3.19 -22.93 -21.13
CA LEU A 7 -1.74 -22.89 -20.95
C LEU A 7 -1.06 -21.76 -21.72
N THR A 8 -1.82 -20.88 -22.37
CA THR A 8 -1.22 -19.71 -23.03
C THR A 8 -0.72 -18.69 -22.01
N PRO A 9 0.34 -17.92 -22.33
CA PRO A 9 0.91 -16.94 -21.38
C PRO A 9 -0.08 -15.90 -20.86
N MET A 10 -1.14 -15.62 -21.62
CA MET A 10 -2.16 -14.62 -21.26
C MET A 10 -3.26 -15.15 -20.34
N HIS A 11 -3.37 -16.49 -20.19
CA HIS A 11 -4.38 -17.09 -19.33
C HIS A 11 -3.94 -17.14 -17.85
N PRO A 12 -4.89 -17.12 -16.91
CA PRO A 12 -4.62 -16.98 -15.47
C PRO A 12 -3.55 -17.93 -14.92
N LEU A 13 -3.54 -19.20 -15.34
CA LEU A 13 -2.58 -20.17 -14.82
C LEU A 13 -1.12 -19.75 -15.04
N ARG A 14 -0.81 -19.18 -16.20
CA ARG A 14 0.55 -18.73 -16.53
C ARG A 14 0.74 -17.25 -16.29
N CYS A 15 -0.27 -16.43 -16.58
CA CYS A 15 -0.22 -14.99 -16.36
C CYS A 15 0.08 -14.67 -14.88
N TRP A 16 -0.57 -15.40 -13.96
CA TRP A 16 -0.36 -15.24 -12.52
C TRP A 16 0.73 -16.17 -11.95
N ARG A 17 1.48 -16.82 -12.83
CA ARG A 17 2.55 -17.75 -12.44
C ARG A 17 2.08 -18.79 -11.40
N LEU A 18 0.88 -19.33 -11.60
CA LEU A 18 0.38 -20.42 -10.77
C LEU A 18 1.06 -21.75 -11.15
N ILE A 19 1.33 -21.91 -12.45
CA ILE A 19 2.09 -23.02 -13.01
C ILE A 19 3.16 -22.51 -13.99
N GLU A 20 4.27 -23.19 -14.05
CA GLU A 20 5.38 -22.90 -14.97
C GLU A 20 5.84 -24.17 -15.69
N PRO A 21 6.21 -24.09 -16.97
CA PRO A 21 6.89 -25.19 -17.62
C PRO A 21 8.30 -25.35 -17.05
N VAL A 22 8.74 -26.59 -16.86
CA VAL A 22 10.11 -26.88 -16.45
C VAL A 22 11.05 -26.48 -17.58
N GLU A 23 12.08 -25.71 -17.27
CA GLU A 23 13.04 -25.23 -18.25
C GLU A 23 13.83 -26.38 -18.92
N GLY A 24 14.25 -26.16 -20.18
CA GLY A 24 15.10 -27.06 -20.94
C GLY A 24 14.39 -28.04 -21.87
N ALA A 25 13.05 -28.08 -21.87
CA ALA A 25 12.27 -28.90 -22.80
C ALA A 25 11.44 -28.03 -23.76
N ALA A 26 11.12 -28.57 -24.95
CA ALA A 26 10.13 -27.92 -25.81
C ALA A 26 8.78 -27.86 -25.08
N PHE A 27 8.03 -26.76 -25.24
CA PHE A 27 6.77 -26.55 -24.52
C PHE A 27 5.78 -27.69 -24.64
N THR A 28 5.77 -28.38 -25.78
CA THR A 28 4.90 -29.54 -26.06
C THR A 28 5.24 -30.78 -25.23
N THR A 29 6.47 -30.88 -24.73
CA THR A 29 6.99 -32.01 -23.94
C THR A 29 7.44 -31.62 -22.54
N ALA A 30 7.37 -30.31 -22.22
CA ALA A 30 7.75 -29.81 -20.92
C ALA A 30 6.76 -30.27 -19.85
N GLN A 31 7.29 -30.70 -18.71
CA GLN A 31 6.48 -30.95 -17.52
C GLN A 31 6.01 -29.60 -16.95
N LEU A 32 4.78 -29.56 -16.46
CA LEU A 32 4.26 -28.41 -15.77
C LEU A 32 4.52 -28.56 -14.27
N ARG A 33 5.02 -27.51 -13.66
CA ARG A 33 5.25 -27.43 -12.22
C ARG A 33 4.37 -26.35 -11.62
N ILE A 34 3.70 -26.67 -10.50
CA ILE A 34 3.03 -25.66 -9.69
C ILE A 34 4.08 -24.78 -9.00
N ASP A 35 3.82 -23.49 -8.89
CA ASP A 35 4.64 -22.59 -8.09
C ASP A 35 4.60 -23.01 -6.61
N GLU A 36 5.74 -23.05 -5.95
CA GLU A 36 5.88 -23.56 -4.57
C GLU A 36 5.03 -22.75 -3.58
N ARG A 37 4.98 -21.43 -3.74
CA ARG A 37 4.15 -20.55 -2.91
C ARG A 37 2.66 -20.88 -3.06
N VAL A 38 2.22 -21.18 -4.28
CA VAL A 38 0.84 -21.57 -4.58
C VAL A 38 0.53 -22.96 -4.01
N LEU A 39 1.47 -23.90 -4.12
CA LEU A 39 1.34 -25.23 -3.52
C LEU A 39 1.15 -25.15 -2.00
N HIS A 40 1.97 -24.35 -1.32
CA HIS A 40 1.84 -24.14 0.12
C HIS A 40 0.51 -23.51 0.51
N TYR A 41 0.05 -22.52 -0.25
CA TYR A 41 -1.26 -21.92 -0.03
C TYR A 41 -2.40 -22.96 -0.13
N LEU A 42 -2.37 -23.81 -1.14
CA LEU A 42 -3.36 -24.88 -1.29
C LEU A 42 -3.29 -25.93 -0.16
N ALA A 43 -2.11 -26.09 0.43
CA ALA A 43 -1.90 -26.92 1.62
C ALA A 43 -2.30 -26.22 2.95
N GLY A 44 -2.82 -24.99 2.90
CA GLY A 44 -3.22 -24.24 4.07
C GLY A 44 -2.07 -23.46 4.76
N ILE A 45 -0.88 -23.42 4.14
CA ILE A 45 0.28 -22.68 4.66
C ILE A 45 0.34 -21.34 3.95
N ASN A 46 0.08 -20.24 4.71
CA ASN A 46 0.06 -18.90 4.14
C ASN A 46 1.21 -18.03 4.65
N TYR A 47 1.91 -17.36 3.73
CA TYR A 47 3.02 -16.43 4.01
C TYR A 47 3.24 -15.54 2.78
N LEU A 48 3.91 -14.40 2.96
CA LEU A 48 4.31 -13.54 1.83
C LEU A 48 5.38 -14.25 0.97
N ASP A 49 5.21 -14.24 -0.35
CA ASP A 49 6.19 -14.81 -1.29
C ASP A 49 7.61 -14.33 -0.96
N PRO A 50 8.58 -15.24 -0.77
CA PRO A 50 9.97 -14.89 -0.45
C PRO A 50 10.63 -13.96 -1.47
N ARG A 51 10.18 -13.98 -2.74
CA ARG A 51 10.67 -13.08 -3.79
C ARG A 51 10.26 -11.62 -3.58
N LEU A 52 9.20 -11.38 -2.81
CA LEU A 52 8.68 -10.05 -2.48
C LEU A 52 9.19 -9.52 -1.13
N GLN A 53 9.55 -10.41 -0.21
CA GLN A 53 9.96 -10.04 1.15
C GLN A 53 11.08 -8.99 1.22
N PRO A 54 12.12 -9.00 0.36
CA PRO A 54 13.18 -8.01 0.43
C PRO A 54 12.73 -6.57 0.08
N MET A 55 11.64 -6.43 -0.70
CA MET A 55 11.15 -5.15 -1.22
C MET A 55 9.92 -4.64 -0.48
N LEU A 56 9.22 -5.51 0.23
CA LEU A 56 7.96 -5.18 0.89
C LEU A 56 8.11 -5.17 2.41
N ARG A 57 7.61 -4.13 3.03
CA ARG A 57 7.52 -4.03 4.49
C ARG A 57 6.05 -4.02 4.93
N PRO A 58 5.65 -4.83 5.91
CA PRO A 58 4.30 -4.76 6.47
C PRO A 58 4.13 -3.44 7.22
N MET A 59 2.96 -2.83 7.07
CA MET A 59 2.59 -1.60 7.76
C MET A 59 1.57 -1.91 8.85
N LEU A 60 1.83 -1.42 10.04
CA LEU A 60 0.92 -1.55 11.17
C LEU A 60 0.03 -0.31 11.29
N VAL A 61 -1.17 -0.50 11.79
CA VAL A 61 -2.08 0.59 12.13
C VAL A 61 -1.48 1.41 13.26
N ALA A 62 -1.43 2.73 13.09
CA ALA A 62 -0.90 3.62 14.10
C ALA A 62 -1.82 3.67 15.34
N PRO A 63 -1.27 3.62 16.55
CA PRO A 63 -2.06 3.68 17.79
C PRO A 63 -2.66 5.06 18.05
N LEU A 64 -2.13 6.09 17.42
CA LEU A 64 -2.53 7.48 17.57
C LEU A 64 -2.72 8.14 16.20
N MET A 65 -3.88 8.73 15.98
CA MET A 65 -4.20 9.44 14.74
C MET A 65 -5.01 10.70 15.06
N ALA A 66 -4.71 11.78 14.33
CA ALA A 66 -5.46 13.03 14.45
C ALA A 66 -6.94 12.86 14.06
N PRO A 67 -7.89 13.52 14.73
CA PRO A 67 -9.31 13.46 14.37
C PRO A 67 -9.59 13.83 12.91
N GLY A 68 -8.90 14.86 12.38
CA GLY A 68 -8.98 15.21 10.95
C GLY A 68 -8.54 14.09 10.03
N HIS A 69 -7.49 13.35 10.37
CA HIS A 69 -7.03 12.19 9.61
C HIS A 69 -7.99 10.99 9.74
N GLN A 70 -8.62 10.78 10.91
CA GLN A 70 -9.67 9.77 11.07
C GLN A 70 -10.88 10.05 10.17
N ALA A 71 -11.32 11.31 10.13
CA ALA A 71 -12.39 11.73 9.23
C ALA A 71 -12.01 11.53 7.75
N LEU A 72 -10.73 11.75 7.40
CA LEU A 72 -10.22 11.50 6.07
C LEU A 72 -10.23 10.00 5.72
N CYS A 73 -9.87 9.10 6.65
CA CYS A 73 -9.99 7.65 6.46
C CYS A 73 -11.43 7.25 6.09
N SER A 74 -12.43 7.79 6.81
CA SER A 74 -13.84 7.52 6.53
C SER A 74 -14.27 8.03 5.15
N ARG A 75 -13.79 9.19 4.72
CA ARG A 75 -14.04 9.73 3.37
C ARG A 75 -13.41 8.87 2.28
N ILE A 76 -12.19 8.38 2.49
CA ILE A 76 -11.52 7.48 1.55
C ILE A 76 -12.28 6.17 1.44
N ALA A 77 -12.64 5.56 2.58
CA ALA A 77 -13.42 4.32 2.60
C ALA A 77 -14.73 4.46 1.82
N ALA A 78 -15.51 5.52 2.07
CA ALA A 78 -16.74 5.80 1.34
C ALA A 78 -16.52 5.99 -0.18
N ALA A 79 -15.41 6.63 -0.58
CA ALA A 79 -15.07 6.79 -1.99
C ALA A 79 -14.70 5.45 -2.67
N LEU A 80 -14.12 4.51 -1.93
CA LEU A 80 -13.79 3.17 -2.40
C LEU A 80 -15.00 2.24 -2.51
N GLU A 81 -16.07 2.48 -1.77
CA GLU A 81 -17.32 1.70 -1.87
C GLU A 81 -18.06 1.87 -3.21
N THR A 82 -17.73 2.95 -3.94
CA THR A 82 -18.35 3.19 -5.25
C THR A 82 -17.90 2.13 -6.26
N PRO A 83 -18.84 1.31 -6.81
CA PRO A 83 -18.51 0.25 -7.75
C PRO A 83 -17.75 0.78 -8.96
N GLN A 84 -16.64 0.15 -9.30
CA GLN A 84 -15.82 0.50 -10.45
C GLN A 84 -15.39 -0.76 -11.20
N SER A 85 -15.28 -0.66 -12.51
CA SER A 85 -14.79 -1.76 -13.35
C SER A 85 -13.34 -2.15 -13.02
N ARG A 86 -12.54 -1.19 -12.55
CA ARG A 86 -11.16 -1.39 -12.07
C ARG A 86 -10.89 -0.45 -10.90
N PRO A 87 -10.33 -0.93 -9.79
CA PRO A 87 -9.98 -0.08 -8.66
C PRO A 87 -9.04 1.06 -9.08
N ARG A 88 -9.37 2.29 -8.69
CA ARG A 88 -8.51 3.45 -8.90
C ARG A 88 -7.49 3.55 -7.76
N PRO A 89 -6.23 3.92 -8.03
CA PRO A 89 -5.27 4.22 -6.97
C PRO A 89 -5.75 5.37 -6.09
N VAL A 90 -5.47 5.28 -4.80
CA VAL A 90 -5.69 6.36 -3.84
C VAL A 90 -4.38 7.12 -3.68
N GLN A 91 -4.33 8.36 -4.13
CA GLN A 91 -3.17 9.24 -3.95
C GLN A 91 -3.34 10.07 -2.68
N LEU A 92 -2.38 9.96 -1.79
CA LEU A 92 -2.25 10.72 -0.56
C LEU A 92 -1.08 11.69 -0.75
N SER A 93 -1.36 12.99 -0.80
CA SER A 93 -0.35 14.01 -1.09
C SER A 93 -0.36 15.10 -0.02
N GLY A 94 0.81 15.69 0.28
CA GLY A 94 0.92 16.75 1.28
C GLY A 94 2.24 16.72 2.04
N ASP A 95 2.27 17.40 3.19
CA ASP A 95 3.48 17.64 3.97
C ASP A 95 3.67 16.70 5.18
N ASP A 96 2.81 15.67 5.32
CA ASP A 96 2.94 14.65 6.38
C ASP A 96 3.04 13.22 5.82
N PRO A 97 4.23 12.78 5.40
CA PRO A 97 4.43 11.45 4.83
C PRO A 97 4.11 10.33 5.82
N HIS A 98 4.28 10.57 7.12
CA HIS A 98 3.90 9.58 8.14
C HIS A 98 2.39 9.42 8.25
N ALA A 99 1.64 10.53 8.22
CA ALA A 99 0.19 10.46 8.21
C ALA A 99 -0.36 9.80 6.94
N GLN A 100 0.28 10.00 5.78
CA GLN A 100 -0.09 9.31 4.54
C GLN A 100 -0.01 7.79 4.72
N GLN A 101 1.10 7.29 5.31
CA GLN A 101 1.28 5.87 5.62
C GLN A 101 0.24 5.36 6.63
N ASP A 102 0.01 6.12 7.71
CA ASP A 102 -0.91 5.75 8.78
C ASP A 102 -2.37 5.70 8.29
N ILE A 103 -2.77 6.67 7.45
CA ILE A 103 -4.09 6.71 6.81
C ILE A 103 -4.26 5.51 5.88
N ALA A 104 -3.27 5.20 5.03
CA ALA A 104 -3.33 4.04 4.14
C ALA A 104 -3.49 2.74 4.93
N ALA A 105 -2.72 2.57 6.04
CA ALA A 105 -2.82 1.40 6.90
C ALA A 105 -4.19 1.30 7.59
N GLN A 106 -4.72 2.41 8.08
CA GLN A 106 -6.03 2.45 8.73
C GLN A 106 -7.16 2.11 7.75
N VAL A 107 -7.12 2.66 6.53
CA VAL A 107 -8.13 2.38 5.49
C VAL A 107 -8.04 0.92 5.04
N ALA A 108 -6.85 0.37 4.80
CA ALA A 108 -6.68 -1.04 4.45
C ALA A 108 -7.25 -1.96 5.55
N ALA A 109 -6.95 -1.67 6.82
CA ALA A 109 -7.47 -2.43 7.95
C ALA A 109 -9.00 -2.38 8.07
N GLN A 110 -9.65 -1.25 7.75
CA GLN A 110 -11.12 -1.16 7.70
C GLN A 110 -11.74 -2.12 6.68
N TRP A 111 -11.00 -2.46 5.63
CA TRP A 111 -11.39 -3.43 4.60
C TRP A 111 -10.91 -4.86 4.91
N GLY A 112 -10.36 -5.10 6.10
CA GLY A 112 -9.83 -6.40 6.50
C GLY A 112 -8.52 -6.78 5.81
N MET A 113 -7.86 -5.81 5.15
CA MET A 113 -6.63 -6.01 4.40
C MET A 113 -5.40 -5.64 5.22
N GLN A 114 -4.31 -6.39 5.04
CA GLN A 114 -2.99 -5.99 5.52
C GLN A 114 -2.35 -5.03 4.52
N LEU A 115 -1.78 -3.91 4.98
CA LEU A 115 -1.01 -3.02 4.12
C LEU A 115 0.45 -3.44 4.07
N HIS A 116 1.00 -3.53 2.85
CA HIS A 116 2.43 -3.64 2.60
C HIS A 116 2.91 -2.38 1.87
N ALA A 117 4.09 -1.90 2.22
CA ALA A 117 4.69 -0.74 1.55
C ALA A 117 5.92 -1.15 0.74
N ILE A 118 6.05 -0.58 -0.45
CA ILE A 118 7.25 -0.61 -1.28
C ILE A 118 7.78 0.81 -1.44
N ALA A 119 9.08 1.01 -1.26
CA ALA A 119 9.68 2.30 -1.60
C ALA A 119 9.74 2.45 -3.13
N SER A 120 9.50 3.67 -3.62
CA SER A 120 9.56 3.94 -5.08
C SER A 120 10.89 3.56 -5.70
N ASP A 121 11.98 3.68 -4.93
CA ASP A 121 13.35 3.39 -5.37
C ASP A 121 13.64 1.88 -5.46
N ASP A 122 12.86 1.06 -4.75
CA ASP A 122 12.96 -0.41 -4.81
C ASP A 122 12.22 -1.00 -6.02
N ILE A 123 11.46 -0.18 -6.76
CA ILE A 123 10.79 -0.63 -7.99
C ILE A 123 11.84 -0.81 -9.09
N PRO A 124 11.96 -2.01 -9.71
CA PRO A 124 12.97 -2.26 -10.73
C PRO A 124 12.91 -1.30 -11.90
N ALA A 125 14.08 -0.82 -12.37
CA ALA A 125 14.18 0.05 -13.54
C ALA A 125 13.84 -0.67 -14.86
N SER A 126 14.13 -1.97 -14.93
CA SER A 126 13.78 -2.83 -16.05
C SER A 126 12.26 -3.02 -16.12
N LEU A 127 11.70 -2.75 -17.31
CA LEU A 127 10.27 -2.97 -17.55
C LEU A 127 9.84 -4.40 -17.27
N GLN A 128 10.66 -5.37 -17.69
CA GLN A 128 10.38 -6.80 -17.52
C GLN A 128 10.36 -7.20 -16.04
N GLU A 129 11.29 -6.69 -15.24
CA GLU A 129 11.36 -6.97 -13.80
C GLU A 129 10.20 -6.27 -13.05
N ALA A 130 9.87 -5.04 -13.42
CA ALA A 130 8.74 -4.32 -12.86
C ALA A 130 7.40 -5.00 -13.18
N GLU A 131 7.23 -5.55 -14.39
CA GLU A 131 6.07 -6.37 -14.75
C GLU A 131 6.02 -7.68 -13.97
N ALA A 132 7.16 -8.34 -13.80
CA ALA A 132 7.26 -9.56 -13.00
C ALA A 132 6.89 -9.28 -11.54
N LEU A 133 7.35 -8.17 -10.97
CA LEU A 133 6.99 -7.71 -9.62
C LEU A 133 5.49 -7.44 -9.51
N ALA A 134 4.90 -6.74 -10.49
CA ALA A 134 3.48 -6.43 -10.49
C ALA A 134 2.60 -7.69 -10.53
N VAL A 135 2.99 -8.69 -11.34
CA VAL A 135 2.27 -9.97 -11.41
C VAL A 135 2.36 -10.74 -10.08
N LEU A 136 3.57 -10.83 -9.51
CA LEU A 136 3.74 -11.51 -8.22
C LEU A 136 2.96 -10.81 -7.11
N TRP A 137 2.99 -9.48 -7.06
CA TRP A 137 2.21 -8.73 -6.08
C TRP A 137 0.71 -8.94 -6.25
N GLN A 138 0.17 -8.85 -7.48
CA GLN A 138 -1.26 -9.07 -7.73
C GLN A 138 -1.72 -10.43 -7.23
N ARG A 139 -0.91 -11.47 -7.45
CA ARG A 139 -1.17 -12.81 -6.93
C ARG A 139 -1.18 -12.83 -5.42
N GLU A 140 -0.14 -12.30 -4.77
CA GLU A 140 -0.06 -12.27 -3.31
C GLU A 140 -1.18 -11.43 -2.69
N ALA A 141 -1.49 -10.26 -3.24
CA ALA A 141 -2.58 -9.43 -2.76
C ALA A 141 -3.92 -10.18 -2.68
N ALA A 142 -4.17 -11.10 -3.65
CA ALA A 142 -5.35 -11.94 -3.66
C ALA A 142 -5.26 -13.14 -2.68
N LEU A 143 -4.04 -13.67 -2.43
CA LEU A 143 -3.84 -14.83 -1.55
C LEU A 143 -3.83 -14.47 -0.06
N ILE A 144 -3.43 -13.25 0.28
CA ILE A 144 -3.27 -12.81 1.67
C ILE A 144 -4.11 -11.57 2.03
N ASP A 145 -5.11 -11.24 1.21
CA ASP A 145 -5.99 -10.07 1.41
C ASP A 145 -5.20 -8.80 1.75
N SER A 146 -4.36 -8.37 0.81
CA SER A 146 -3.43 -7.26 1.06
C SER A 146 -3.60 -6.10 0.10
N ALA A 147 -3.33 -4.89 0.61
CA ALA A 147 -3.21 -3.65 -0.15
C ALA A 147 -1.74 -3.22 -0.26
N LEU A 148 -1.39 -2.47 -1.31
CA LEU A 148 -0.05 -1.93 -1.51
C LEU A 148 -0.02 -0.43 -1.30
N LEU A 149 1.00 0.04 -0.58
CA LEU A 149 1.42 1.43 -0.55
C LEU A 149 2.70 1.59 -1.37
N VAL A 150 2.66 2.39 -2.41
CA VAL A 150 3.86 2.88 -3.10
C VAL A 150 4.30 4.16 -2.40
N ASP A 151 5.41 4.07 -1.70
CA ASP A 151 5.95 5.16 -0.87
C ASP A 151 7.03 5.91 -1.65
N CYS A 152 6.69 7.11 -2.11
CA CYS A 152 7.63 8.00 -2.80
C CYS A 152 8.35 8.94 -1.82
N ALA A 153 8.15 8.74 -0.51
CA ALA A 153 8.61 9.64 0.54
C ALA A 153 8.17 11.09 0.23
N GLU A 154 9.14 12.03 0.18
CA GLU A 154 8.86 13.42 -0.18
C GLU A 154 9.14 13.73 -1.66
N ALA A 155 9.49 12.73 -2.46
CA ALA A 155 9.79 12.90 -3.87
C ALA A 155 8.51 12.93 -4.74
N ALA A 156 8.64 13.45 -5.95
CA ALA A 156 7.62 13.33 -6.98
C ALA A 156 7.57 11.90 -7.54
N VAL A 157 6.39 11.47 -7.97
CA VAL A 157 6.21 10.16 -8.60
C VAL A 157 6.96 10.11 -9.93
N SER A 158 8.00 9.28 -10.00
CA SER A 158 8.82 9.11 -11.21
C SER A 158 8.01 8.48 -12.36
N ALA A 159 8.49 8.61 -13.60
CA ALA A 159 7.87 7.97 -14.75
C ALA A 159 7.86 6.43 -14.65
N GLN A 160 8.88 5.84 -14.02
CA GLN A 160 8.99 4.41 -13.73
C GLN A 160 7.94 3.98 -12.71
N THR A 161 7.86 4.67 -11.56
CA THR A 161 6.87 4.43 -10.51
C THR A 161 5.44 4.57 -11.07
N ARG A 162 5.17 5.60 -11.89
CA ARG A 162 3.88 5.79 -12.55
C ARG A 162 3.51 4.59 -13.42
N ARG A 163 4.42 4.09 -14.26
CA ARG A 163 4.18 2.90 -15.09
C ARG A 163 3.87 1.65 -14.26
N PHE A 164 4.55 1.50 -13.14
CA PHE A 164 4.28 0.40 -12.20
C PHE A 164 2.88 0.53 -11.59
N ILE A 165 2.52 1.71 -11.07
CA ILE A 165 1.20 1.99 -10.50
C ILE A 165 0.09 1.72 -11.54
N GLU A 166 0.28 2.10 -12.80
CA GLU A 166 -0.70 1.88 -13.87
C GLU A 166 -0.99 0.40 -14.16
N ARG A 167 -0.03 -0.47 -13.91
CA ARG A 167 -0.11 -1.91 -14.20
C ARG A 167 -0.62 -2.73 -13.05
N ILE A 168 -0.28 -2.34 -11.84
CA ILE A 168 -0.60 -3.10 -10.65
C ILE A 168 -2.12 -3.10 -10.38
N GLY A 169 -2.66 -4.24 -9.97
CA GLY A 169 -4.07 -4.41 -9.59
C GLY A 169 -4.27 -4.38 -8.08
N GLY A 170 -5.54 -4.51 -7.67
CA GLY A 170 -5.93 -4.46 -6.27
C GLY A 170 -6.04 -3.05 -5.71
N LEU A 171 -6.13 -2.94 -4.39
CA LEU A 171 -6.15 -1.66 -3.69
C LEU A 171 -4.72 -1.13 -3.55
N VAL A 172 -4.47 0.03 -4.18
CA VAL A 172 -3.16 0.67 -4.22
C VAL A 172 -3.26 2.09 -3.66
N PHE A 173 -2.42 2.38 -2.68
CA PHE A 173 -2.18 3.73 -2.18
C PHE A 173 -0.86 4.25 -2.75
N VAL A 174 -0.77 5.55 -2.96
CA VAL A 174 0.45 6.24 -3.38
C VAL A 174 0.67 7.39 -2.41
N ALA A 175 1.78 7.36 -1.70
CA ALA A 175 2.20 8.43 -0.80
C ALA A 175 3.29 9.25 -1.49
N ALA A 176 3.04 10.54 -1.70
CA ALA A 176 3.97 11.44 -2.37
C ALA A 176 3.75 12.88 -1.90
N ARG A 177 4.70 13.78 -2.18
CA ARG A 177 4.54 15.21 -1.92
C ARG A 177 3.42 15.83 -2.73
N GLU A 178 3.31 15.45 -4.00
CA GLU A 178 2.33 15.94 -4.94
C GLU A 178 1.65 14.77 -5.65
N ALA A 179 0.37 14.95 -5.98
CA ALA A 179 -0.36 13.95 -6.76
C ALA A 179 0.16 13.88 -8.20
N ALA A 180 0.31 12.68 -8.72
CA ALA A 180 0.71 12.45 -10.10
C ALA A 180 -0.52 12.32 -11.00
N ASP A 181 -0.38 12.74 -12.25
CA ASP A 181 -1.38 12.45 -13.29
C ASP A 181 -1.26 10.98 -13.72
N LEU A 182 -2.28 10.18 -13.40
CA LEU A 182 -2.38 8.75 -13.72
C LEU A 182 -3.42 8.55 -14.83
N GLN A 183 -3.06 7.80 -15.88
CA GLN A 183 -3.92 7.56 -17.04
C GLN A 183 -5.23 6.85 -16.68
N ARG A 184 -5.19 5.92 -15.72
CA ARG A 184 -6.39 5.20 -15.25
C ARG A 184 -7.25 6.01 -14.28
N GLY A 185 -6.91 7.29 -14.05
CA GLY A 185 -7.51 8.12 -13.03
C GLY A 185 -7.10 7.71 -11.62
N SER A 186 -7.39 8.55 -10.64
CA SER A 186 -7.08 8.28 -9.23
C SER A 186 -8.06 9.02 -8.31
N LEU A 187 -8.10 8.60 -7.05
CA LEU A 187 -8.75 9.32 -5.96
C LEU A 187 -7.66 10.10 -5.23
N CYS A 188 -7.72 11.43 -5.26
CA CYS A 188 -6.69 12.29 -4.67
C CYS A 188 -7.19 12.92 -3.36
N PHE A 189 -6.37 12.81 -2.30
CA PHE A 189 -6.65 13.39 -1.00
C PHE A 189 -5.40 14.11 -0.47
N ALA A 190 -5.60 15.32 0.03
CA ALA A 190 -4.55 16.06 0.71
C ALA A 190 -4.39 15.55 2.14
N VAL A 191 -3.13 15.38 2.56
CA VAL A 191 -2.72 14.89 3.89
C VAL A 191 -1.65 15.81 4.42
N ASP A 192 -2.08 16.83 5.13
CA ASP A 192 -1.19 17.79 5.76
C ASP A 192 -1.06 17.49 7.26
N LYS A 193 0.00 18.03 7.87
CA LYS A 193 0.19 17.93 9.33
C LYS A 193 -1.03 18.43 10.07
N PRO A 194 -1.36 17.80 11.21
CA PRO A 194 -2.55 18.14 11.99
C PRO A 194 -2.62 19.63 12.33
N GLU A 195 -3.82 20.19 12.29
CA GLU A 195 -4.06 21.56 12.72
C GLU A 195 -3.88 21.73 14.24
N ARG A 196 -3.79 22.98 14.71
CA ARG A 196 -3.53 23.31 16.11
C ARG A 196 -4.47 22.58 17.08
N LEU A 197 -5.76 22.56 16.82
CA LEU A 197 -6.74 21.89 17.69
C LEU A 197 -6.54 20.36 17.73
N ASP A 198 -6.23 19.77 16.60
CA ASP A 198 -5.94 18.35 16.51
C ASP A 198 -4.62 18.01 17.20
N GLN A 199 -3.60 18.86 17.09
CA GLN A 199 -2.36 18.69 17.83
C GLN A 199 -2.57 18.76 19.35
N GLN A 200 -3.38 19.67 19.85
CA GLN A 200 -3.71 19.72 21.28
C GLN A 200 -4.36 18.44 21.77
N ARG A 201 -5.28 17.86 20.98
CA ARG A 201 -5.91 16.58 21.27
C ARG A 201 -4.92 15.43 21.25
N LEU A 202 -4.04 15.39 20.25
CA LEU A 202 -2.97 14.40 20.16
C LEU A 202 -2.04 14.46 21.37
N TRP A 203 -1.60 15.64 21.77
CA TRP A 203 -0.77 15.84 22.96
C TRP A 203 -1.49 15.38 24.24
N THR A 204 -2.76 15.75 24.40
CA THR A 204 -3.57 15.33 25.54
C THR A 204 -3.69 13.82 25.61
N GLN A 205 -3.91 13.16 24.46
CA GLN A 205 -4.03 11.72 24.37
C GLN A 205 -2.68 11.02 24.65
N ALA A 206 -1.60 11.51 24.06
CA ALA A 206 -0.26 10.93 24.22
C ALA A 206 0.24 11.05 25.68
N LEU A 207 0.01 12.17 26.33
CA LEU A 207 0.43 12.43 27.71
C LEU A 207 -0.52 11.84 28.76
N GLY A 208 -1.77 11.56 28.40
CA GLY A 208 -2.77 11.05 29.33
C GLY A 208 -2.91 11.94 30.56
N ALA A 209 -2.84 11.35 31.76
CA ALA A 209 -2.96 12.11 33.03
C ALA A 209 -1.85 13.16 33.23
N ARG A 210 -0.73 13.07 32.54
CA ARG A 210 0.36 14.06 32.62
C ARG A 210 -0.01 15.38 31.93
N ALA A 211 -0.93 15.37 30.97
CA ALA A 211 -1.36 16.57 30.24
C ALA A 211 -1.87 17.68 31.19
N ALA A 212 -2.56 17.29 32.27
CA ALA A 212 -3.06 18.23 33.28
C ALA A 212 -1.95 19.04 33.99
N ARG A 213 -0.71 18.54 34.00
CA ARG A 213 0.44 19.21 34.63
C ARG A 213 1.11 20.24 33.70
N CYS A 214 0.75 20.27 32.42
CA CYS A 214 1.43 21.11 31.43
C CYS A 214 0.91 22.56 31.36
N ASN A 215 -0.07 22.94 32.19
CA ASN A 215 -0.53 24.34 32.44
C ASN A 215 -0.44 25.30 31.23
N GLY A 216 -1.10 24.96 30.10
CA GLY A 216 -1.09 25.81 28.91
C GLY A 216 0.17 25.68 28.02
N ALA A 217 1.23 25.00 28.44
CA ALA A 217 2.41 24.78 27.62
C ALA A 217 2.08 24.02 26.33
N LEU A 218 1.10 23.11 26.36
CA LEU A 218 0.62 22.38 25.18
C LEU A 218 0.05 23.31 24.11
N ASP A 219 -0.64 24.36 24.52
CA ASP A 219 -1.18 25.36 23.61
C ASP A 219 -0.07 26.14 22.90
N SER A 220 0.99 26.47 23.65
CA SER A 220 2.16 27.14 23.10
C SER A 220 2.93 26.26 22.13
N VAL A 221 3.13 24.99 22.48
CA VAL A 221 3.80 24.01 21.58
C VAL A 221 3.00 23.80 20.30
N ALA A 222 1.68 23.58 20.40
CA ALA A 222 0.79 23.40 19.26
C ALA A 222 0.65 24.67 18.39
N ALA A 223 0.92 25.85 18.95
CA ALA A 223 0.93 27.10 18.20
C ALA A 223 2.26 27.34 17.46
N GLN A 224 3.39 26.85 18.00
CA GLN A 224 4.71 27.08 17.43
C GLN A 224 5.14 25.99 16.45
N PHE A 225 4.71 24.74 16.66
CA PHE A 225 5.19 23.58 15.91
C PHE A 225 4.04 22.81 15.28
N ARG A 226 4.13 22.57 13.98
CA ARG A 226 3.25 21.63 13.27
C ARG A 226 3.92 20.25 13.23
N LEU A 227 3.60 19.42 14.23
CA LEU A 227 4.17 18.07 14.39
C LEU A 227 3.21 17.01 13.87
N SER A 228 3.77 15.91 13.33
CA SER A 228 2.99 14.73 12.98
C SER A 228 2.51 13.99 14.23
N ALA A 229 1.44 13.20 14.11
CA ALA A 229 0.95 12.35 15.19
C ALA A 229 2.03 11.39 15.68
N ARG A 230 2.85 10.84 14.77
CA ARG A 230 3.95 9.95 15.08
C ARG A 230 5.04 10.61 15.91
N THR A 231 5.39 11.85 15.58
CA THR A 231 6.35 12.65 16.37
C THR A 231 5.85 12.90 17.79
N ILE A 232 4.55 13.22 17.92
CA ILE A 232 3.92 13.43 19.23
C ILE A 232 3.88 12.14 20.04
N ALA A 233 3.58 11.01 19.42
CA ALA A 233 3.50 9.71 20.09
C ALA A 233 4.87 9.18 20.58
N ALA A 234 5.97 9.63 19.97
CA ALA A 234 7.34 9.21 20.32
C ALA A 234 7.93 9.98 21.51
N THR A 235 7.22 10.98 22.05
CA THR A 235 7.67 11.86 23.16
C THR A 235 7.14 11.38 24.49
#